data_fd971afd9d1ca259e19df59fbeeb95b8
#
_entry.id   fd971afd9d1ca259e19df59fbeeb95b8
#
_cell.length_a   1.000
_cell.length_b   1.000
_cell.length_c   1.000
_cell.angle_alpha   90.00
_cell.angle_beta   90.00
_cell.angle_gamma   90.00
#
_symmetry.space_group_name_H-M   'P 1'
#
loop_
_entity.id
_entity.type
_entity.pdbx_description
1 polymer ?
#
loop_
_entity_poly.entity_id
_entity_poly.type
_entity_poly.pdbx_seq_one_letter_code
_entity_poly.pdbx_strand_id
1 'polypeptide(L)'
;MLVLIDNYDSFTYNLVHYFEEIGQKVKVFRNDEVQTKEVLDINPDYLVISPGPSTPKNSGICIDLIKENSKKKNPKPLLGVCLGHQAIAEAFGANVIQSGKPIHGKVSKISHYKSKLFKNIKNPFNATRYHSLIVENKTLPKMLEITAITDDKVIMAIQHKKLPIFGVQFHPESIATDFGHQLLKNFLSLK
;
A
#
# COMPACT_ATOMS: atom_id res chain seq x y z
N MET A 1 -8.00 -14.32 -7.97
CA MET A 1 -8.92 -13.33 -7.41
C MET A 1 -8.18 -12.47 -6.41
N LEU A 2 -8.39 -11.17 -6.43
CA LEU A 2 -7.83 -10.19 -5.49
C LEU A 2 -8.89 -9.79 -4.48
N VAL A 3 -8.53 -9.74 -3.18
CA VAL A 3 -9.37 -9.15 -2.13
C VAL A 3 -8.82 -7.78 -1.78
N LEU A 4 -9.70 -6.77 -1.81
CA LEU A 4 -9.40 -5.39 -1.46
C LEU A 4 -10.18 -5.00 -0.20
N ILE A 5 -9.46 -4.50 0.81
CA ILE A 5 -10.06 -3.94 2.02
C ILE A 5 -10.24 -2.45 1.84
N ASP A 6 -11.50 -2.01 1.84
CA ASP A 6 -11.90 -0.61 1.71
C ASP A 6 -11.91 0.09 3.08
N ASN A 7 -11.10 1.12 3.21
CA ASN A 7 -11.02 1.97 4.39
C ASN A 7 -11.94 3.21 4.28
N TYR A 8 -13.08 3.10 3.61
CA TYR A 8 -14.03 4.19 3.41
C TYR A 8 -13.43 5.39 2.66
N ASP A 9 -12.61 5.08 1.64
CA ASP A 9 -11.95 6.09 0.83
C ASP A 9 -12.67 6.32 -0.50
N SER A 10 -12.78 7.58 -0.91
CA SER A 10 -13.42 7.96 -2.18
C SER A 10 -12.70 7.44 -3.42
N PHE A 11 -11.42 7.12 -3.31
CA PHE A 11 -10.58 6.61 -4.41
C PHE A 11 -10.49 5.08 -4.44
N THR A 12 -11.08 4.37 -3.48
CA THR A 12 -11.05 2.89 -3.44
C THR A 12 -11.51 2.28 -4.75
N TYR A 13 -12.61 2.76 -5.34
CA TYR A 13 -13.14 2.22 -6.58
C TYR A 13 -12.30 2.54 -7.81
N ASN A 14 -11.51 3.62 -7.80
CA ASN A 14 -10.52 3.85 -8.86
C ASN A 14 -9.45 2.76 -8.83
N LEU A 15 -9.02 2.36 -7.63
CA LEU A 15 -8.08 1.26 -7.47
C LEU A 15 -8.67 -0.08 -7.93
N VAL A 16 -9.95 -0.33 -7.61
CA VAL A 16 -10.70 -1.50 -8.11
C VAL A 16 -10.71 -1.51 -9.64
N HIS A 17 -11.13 -0.41 -10.28
CA HIS A 17 -11.20 -0.30 -11.74
C HIS A 17 -9.84 -0.54 -12.39
N TYR A 18 -8.76 0.01 -11.86
CA TYR A 18 -7.42 -0.22 -12.39
C TYR A 18 -7.00 -1.70 -12.31
N PHE A 19 -7.36 -2.41 -11.22
CA PHE A 19 -7.11 -3.85 -11.13
C PHE A 19 -7.99 -4.64 -12.12
N GLU A 20 -9.24 -4.26 -12.31
CA GLU A 20 -10.14 -4.90 -13.27
C GLU A 20 -9.69 -4.68 -14.72
N GLU A 21 -9.24 -3.46 -15.07
CA GLU A 21 -8.68 -3.14 -16.40
C GLU A 21 -7.42 -3.97 -16.72
N ILE A 22 -6.66 -4.39 -15.72
CA ILE A 22 -5.52 -5.28 -15.93
C ILE A 22 -5.86 -6.76 -15.71
N GLY A 23 -7.15 -7.10 -15.74
CA GLY A 23 -7.66 -8.48 -15.82
C GLY A 23 -7.84 -9.18 -14.47
N GLN A 24 -7.85 -8.46 -13.35
CA GLN A 24 -8.10 -9.07 -12.04
C GLN A 24 -9.59 -9.07 -11.70
N LYS A 25 -10.08 -10.19 -11.17
CA LYS A 25 -11.36 -10.22 -10.47
C LYS A 25 -11.15 -9.70 -9.06
N VAL A 26 -11.82 -8.60 -8.70
CA VAL A 26 -11.71 -7.95 -7.40
C VAL A 26 -12.93 -8.24 -6.54
N LYS A 27 -12.71 -8.58 -5.26
CA LYS A 27 -13.75 -8.65 -4.24
C LYS A 27 -13.42 -7.60 -3.17
N VAL A 28 -14.35 -6.69 -2.93
CA VAL A 28 -14.19 -5.59 -1.96
C VAL A 28 -14.91 -5.96 -0.66
N PHE A 29 -14.26 -5.68 0.47
CA PHE A 29 -14.85 -5.70 1.80
C PHE A 29 -14.50 -4.40 2.51
N ARG A 30 -15.42 -3.84 3.26
CA ARG A 30 -15.11 -2.75 4.19
C ARG A 30 -14.33 -3.26 5.39
N ASN A 31 -13.47 -2.44 5.94
CA ASN A 31 -12.50 -2.81 6.96
C ASN A 31 -13.12 -3.22 8.30
N ASP A 32 -14.39 -2.96 8.53
CA ASP A 32 -15.17 -3.24 9.74
C ASP A 32 -16.35 -4.21 9.49
N GLU A 33 -16.60 -4.61 8.26
CA GLU A 33 -17.71 -5.50 7.87
C GLU A 33 -17.28 -6.98 7.73
N VAL A 34 -16.00 -7.28 7.92
CA VAL A 34 -15.42 -8.61 7.73
C VAL A 34 -14.36 -8.90 8.79
N GLN A 35 -14.15 -10.14 9.14
CA GLN A 35 -13.07 -10.55 10.02
C GLN A 35 -11.83 -10.99 9.24
N THR A 36 -10.66 -10.81 9.84
CA THR A 36 -9.37 -11.23 9.27
C THR A 36 -9.38 -12.70 8.83
N LYS A 37 -9.96 -13.58 9.66
CA LYS A 37 -10.06 -15.00 9.36
C LYS A 37 -10.89 -15.27 8.10
N GLU A 38 -12.02 -14.60 7.96
CA GLU A 38 -12.92 -14.76 6.80
C GLU A 38 -12.22 -14.35 5.50
N VAL A 39 -11.45 -13.23 5.51
CA VAL A 39 -10.65 -12.81 4.37
C VAL A 39 -9.60 -13.84 3.99
N LEU A 40 -8.91 -14.41 4.97
CA LEU A 40 -7.86 -15.39 4.72
C LEU A 40 -8.41 -16.76 4.32
N ASP A 41 -9.59 -17.15 4.79
CA ASP A 41 -10.28 -18.41 4.44
C ASP A 41 -10.77 -18.41 2.98
N ILE A 42 -11.06 -17.24 2.41
CA ILE A 42 -11.32 -17.08 0.95
C ILE A 42 -10.12 -17.55 0.12
N ASN A 43 -8.92 -17.57 0.71
CA ASN A 43 -7.67 -17.95 0.06
C ASN A 43 -7.41 -17.12 -1.23
N PRO A 44 -7.42 -15.77 -1.15
CA PRO A 44 -7.20 -14.92 -2.32
C PRO A 44 -5.80 -15.11 -2.91
N ASP A 45 -5.62 -14.76 -4.18
CA ASP A 45 -4.29 -14.71 -4.81
C ASP A 45 -3.49 -13.49 -4.35
N TYR A 46 -4.19 -12.37 -4.07
CA TYR A 46 -3.62 -11.08 -3.69
C TYR A 46 -4.49 -10.40 -2.65
N LEU A 47 -3.84 -9.63 -1.78
CA LEU A 47 -4.47 -8.74 -0.80
C LEU A 47 -4.10 -7.29 -1.10
N VAL A 48 -5.08 -6.40 -1.05
CA VAL A 48 -4.86 -4.95 -1.19
C VAL A 48 -5.55 -4.23 -0.06
N ILE A 49 -4.87 -3.26 0.55
CA ILE A 49 -5.42 -2.38 1.57
C ILE A 49 -5.48 -0.98 0.98
N SER A 50 -6.68 -0.43 0.89
CA SER A 50 -6.95 0.86 0.24
C SER A 50 -6.39 2.05 1.02
N PRO A 51 -6.33 3.24 0.39
CA PRO A 51 -6.31 4.51 1.12
C PRO A 51 -7.46 4.61 2.11
N GLY A 52 -7.42 5.60 2.98
CA GLY A 52 -8.49 5.87 3.90
C GLY A 52 -8.21 7.06 4.83
N PRO A 53 -9.21 7.55 5.53
CA PRO A 53 -9.06 8.62 6.51
C PRO A 53 -8.45 8.13 7.82
N SER A 54 -8.13 9.08 8.73
CA SER A 54 -7.68 8.82 10.10
C SER A 54 -6.28 8.18 10.18
N THR A 55 -6.10 7.22 11.05
CA THR A 55 -4.80 6.57 11.35
C THR A 55 -4.90 5.06 11.12
N PRO A 56 -3.77 4.37 10.95
CA PRO A 56 -3.77 2.91 10.80
C PRO A 56 -4.46 2.17 11.94
N LYS A 57 -4.39 2.67 13.17
CA LYS A 57 -5.06 2.08 14.34
C LYS A 57 -6.58 2.03 14.21
N ASN A 58 -7.13 2.95 13.41
CA ASN A 58 -8.58 3.03 13.15
C ASN A 58 -8.98 2.36 11.82
N SER A 59 -8.11 1.57 11.22
CA SER A 59 -8.34 0.90 9.94
C SER A 59 -8.98 -0.50 10.07
N GLY A 60 -9.77 -0.72 11.11
CA GLY A 60 -10.47 -2.00 11.31
C GLY A 60 -9.51 -3.18 11.32
N ILE A 61 -9.76 -4.17 10.46
CA ILE A 61 -8.97 -5.41 10.40
C ILE A 61 -7.58 -5.25 9.78
N CYS A 62 -7.21 -4.09 9.22
CA CYS A 62 -6.05 -3.98 8.32
C CYS A 62 -4.73 -4.42 8.98
N ILE A 63 -4.45 -3.93 10.22
CA ILE A 63 -3.23 -4.30 10.94
C ILE A 63 -3.19 -5.79 11.26
N ASP A 64 -4.31 -6.36 11.72
CA ASP A 64 -4.40 -7.78 12.05
C ASP A 64 -4.31 -8.66 10.81
N LEU A 65 -4.92 -8.24 9.69
CA LEU A 65 -4.80 -8.93 8.40
C LEU A 65 -3.33 -9.00 7.94
N ILE A 66 -2.58 -7.89 8.04
CA ILE A 66 -1.16 -7.87 7.69
C ILE A 66 -0.38 -8.86 8.58
N LYS A 67 -0.58 -8.80 9.90
CA LYS A 67 0.10 -9.68 10.86
C LYS A 67 -0.21 -11.16 10.64
N GLU A 68 -1.50 -11.51 10.49
CA GLU A 68 -1.91 -12.90 10.29
C GLU A 68 -1.46 -13.45 8.92
N ASN A 69 -1.53 -12.64 7.86
CA ASN A 69 -0.97 -13.02 6.57
C ASN A 69 0.55 -13.27 6.65
N SER A 70 1.28 -12.40 7.37
CA SER A 70 2.74 -12.51 7.50
C SER A 70 3.22 -13.77 8.25
N LYS A 71 2.38 -14.36 9.10
CA LYS A 71 2.67 -15.62 9.85
C LYS A 71 2.41 -16.88 9.04
N LYS A 72 1.71 -16.79 7.89
CA LYS A 72 1.42 -17.97 7.07
C LYS A 72 2.71 -18.53 6.48
N LYS A 73 2.76 -19.84 6.29
CA LYS A 73 3.87 -20.52 5.58
C LYS A 73 4.06 -19.97 4.16
N ASN A 74 2.95 -19.67 3.49
CA ASN A 74 2.90 -19.07 2.16
C ASN A 74 2.04 -17.79 2.24
N PRO A 75 2.61 -16.65 2.67
CA PRO A 75 1.87 -15.42 2.77
C PRO A 75 1.46 -14.92 1.40
N LYS A 76 0.25 -14.37 1.30
CA LYS A 76 -0.25 -13.79 0.06
C LYS A 76 0.46 -12.48 -0.24
N PRO A 77 0.77 -12.20 -1.51
CA PRO A 77 1.21 -10.87 -1.91
C PRO A 77 0.23 -9.80 -1.43
N LEU A 78 0.74 -8.79 -0.72
CA LEU A 78 -0.05 -7.74 -0.10
C LEU A 78 0.49 -6.37 -0.50
N LEU A 79 -0.40 -5.52 -1.01
CA LEU A 79 -0.11 -4.11 -1.32
C LEU A 79 -0.94 -3.20 -0.42
N GLY A 80 -0.29 -2.29 0.30
CA GLY A 80 -0.93 -1.20 1.03
C GLY A 80 -0.76 0.13 0.30
N VAL A 81 -1.86 0.86 0.09
CA VAL A 81 -1.84 2.18 -0.54
C VAL A 81 -2.20 3.24 0.50
N CYS A 82 -1.40 4.29 0.61
CA CYS A 82 -1.57 5.43 1.51
C CYS A 82 -1.76 4.99 2.97
N LEU A 83 -3.00 4.94 3.49
CA LEU A 83 -3.29 4.39 4.82
C LEU A 83 -2.82 2.94 4.94
N GLY A 84 -3.00 2.13 3.89
CA GLY A 84 -2.53 0.74 3.86
C GLY A 84 -1.01 0.61 3.95
N HIS A 85 -0.24 1.53 3.36
CA HIS A 85 1.21 1.62 3.53
C HIS A 85 1.59 1.91 4.99
N GLN A 86 0.89 2.86 5.61
CA GLN A 86 1.10 3.20 7.02
C GLN A 86 0.72 2.03 7.95
N ALA A 87 -0.37 1.31 7.63
CA ALA A 87 -0.77 0.11 8.36
C ALA A 87 0.28 -1.01 8.28
N ILE A 88 0.93 -1.19 7.13
CA ILE A 88 2.07 -2.13 7.00
C ILE A 88 3.20 -1.71 7.93
N ALA A 89 3.61 -0.45 7.88
CA ALA A 89 4.70 0.05 8.73
C ALA A 89 4.40 -0.17 10.22
N GLU A 90 3.19 0.17 10.66
CA GLU A 90 2.74 0.02 12.05
C GLU A 90 2.60 -1.46 12.46
N ALA A 91 2.10 -2.33 11.59
CA ALA A 91 2.00 -3.76 11.84
C ALA A 91 3.36 -4.42 12.16
N PHE A 92 4.44 -3.89 11.59
CA PHE A 92 5.81 -4.33 11.84
C PHE A 92 6.56 -3.50 12.88
N GLY A 93 5.90 -2.51 13.52
CA GLY A 93 6.42 -1.78 14.68
C GLY A 93 7.05 -0.42 14.40
N ALA A 94 6.87 0.15 13.20
CA ALA A 94 7.23 1.53 12.93
C ALA A 94 6.18 2.49 13.51
N ASN A 95 6.58 3.73 13.79
CA ASN A 95 5.65 4.80 14.14
C ASN A 95 5.11 5.50 12.88
N VAL A 96 3.86 5.90 12.95
CA VAL A 96 3.23 6.82 12.00
C VAL A 96 2.99 8.14 12.68
N ILE A 97 3.52 9.23 12.12
CA ILE A 97 3.56 10.56 12.72
C ILE A 97 2.99 11.62 11.78
N GLN A 98 2.67 12.78 12.33
CA GLN A 98 2.29 13.96 11.55
C GLN A 98 3.45 14.41 10.66
N SER A 99 3.18 14.72 9.39
CA SER A 99 4.20 15.18 8.44
C SER A 99 4.66 16.63 8.65
N GLY A 100 4.00 17.36 9.55
CA GLY A 100 4.21 18.80 9.75
C GLY A 100 3.65 19.69 8.63
N LYS A 101 3.39 19.16 7.45
CA LYS A 101 2.77 19.85 6.30
C LYS A 101 1.76 18.92 5.64
N PRO A 102 0.45 19.13 5.83
CA PRO A 102 -0.57 18.36 5.11
C PRO A 102 -0.39 18.49 3.59
N ILE A 103 -0.45 17.38 2.90
CA ILE A 103 -0.37 17.33 1.44
C ILE A 103 -1.72 16.84 0.91
N HIS A 104 -2.33 17.65 0.04
CA HIS A 104 -3.64 17.33 -0.52
C HIS A 104 -3.64 17.56 -2.03
N GLY A 105 -3.69 16.48 -2.81
CA GLY A 105 -3.74 16.53 -4.28
C GLY A 105 -2.46 17.05 -4.93
N LYS A 106 -1.31 17.00 -4.24
CA LYS A 106 -0.05 17.51 -4.77
C LYS A 106 0.70 16.42 -5.53
N VAL A 107 1.06 16.69 -6.76
CA VAL A 107 1.99 15.87 -7.52
C VAL A 107 3.42 16.14 -7.03
N SER A 108 4.14 15.10 -6.70
CA SER A 108 5.53 15.16 -6.24
C SER A 108 6.42 14.22 -7.03
N LYS A 109 7.66 14.63 -7.22
CA LYS A 109 8.69 13.79 -7.81
C LYS A 109 9.15 12.73 -6.81
N ILE A 110 9.13 11.47 -7.23
CA ILE A 110 9.47 10.32 -6.40
C ILE A 110 10.67 9.60 -7.01
N SER A 111 11.72 9.46 -6.22
CA SER A 111 12.88 8.66 -6.54
C SER A 111 12.74 7.28 -5.94
N HIS A 112 12.90 6.24 -6.75
CA HIS A 112 12.79 4.87 -6.28
C HIS A 112 14.13 4.11 -6.35
N TYR A 113 14.24 3.08 -5.55
CA TYR A 113 15.39 2.18 -5.50
C TYR A 113 15.05 0.83 -6.13
N LYS A 114 16.01 -0.08 -6.14
CA LYS A 114 15.84 -1.42 -6.71
C LYS A 114 14.72 -2.18 -5.97
N SER A 115 13.58 -2.36 -6.65
CA SER A 115 12.44 -3.16 -6.19
C SER A 115 11.70 -3.72 -7.40
N LYS A 116 11.17 -4.93 -7.27
CA LYS A 116 10.34 -5.55 -8.33
C LYS A 116 9.08 -4.71 -8.62
N LEU A 117 8.55 -4.01 -7.59
CA LEU A 117 7.38 -3.15 -7.73
C LEU A 117 7.61 -2.00 -8.73
N PHE A 118 8.84 -1.50 -8.85
CA PHE A 118 9.21 -0.39 -9.74
C PHE A 118 9.86 -0.83 -11.06
N LYS A 119 9.73 -2.11 -11.43
CA LYS A 119 10.27 -2.61 -12.70
C LYS A 119 9.65 -1.85 -13.88
N ASN A 120 10.51 -1.36 -14.81
CA ASN A 120 10.10 -0.59 -15.99
C ASN A 120 9.37 0.73 -15.69
N ILE A 121 9.53 1.27 -14.49
CA ILE A 121 9.07 2.61 -14.12
C ILE A 121 10.25 3.57 -14.21
N LYS A 122 10.04 4.73 -14.86
CA LYS A 122 11.05 5.77 -14.97
C LYS A 122 11.45 6.28 -13.57
N ASN A 123 12.72 6.60 -13.38
CA ASN A 123 13.25 7.11 -12.12
C ASN A 123 13.96 8.46 -12.35
N PRO A 124 13.50 9.57 -11.74
CA PRO A 124 12.28 9.68 -10.93
C PRO A 124 11.00 9.75 -11.78
N PHE A 125 9.84 9.55 -11.13
CA PHE A 125 8.50 9.70 -11.71
C PHE A 125 7.62 10.61 -10.85
N ASN A 126 6.50 11.09 -11.39
CA ASN A 126 5.56 11.93 -10.67
C ASN A 126 4.42 11.10 -10.09
N ALA A 127 4.03 11.37 -8.84
CA ALA A 127 2.88 10.74 -8.23
C ALA A 127 2.09 11.67 -7.32
N THR A 128 0.80 11.44 -7.25
CA THR A 128 -0.14 12.22 -6.45
C THR A 128 -0.11 11.78 -5.00
N ARG A 129 -0.14 12.75 -4.09
CA ARG A 129 -0.10 12.57 -2.64
C ARG A 129 -1.31 13.23 -1.97
N TYR A 130 -1.94 12.49 -1.03
CA TYR A 130 -3.06 12.96 -0.21
C TYR A 130 -2.86 12.50 1.23
N HIS A 131 -1.87 13.01 1.94
CA HIS A 131 -1.60 12.54 3.30
C HIS A 131 -1.07 13.64 4.23
N SER A 132 -1.49 13.61 5.48
CA SER A 132 -0.95 14.40 6.59
C SER A 132 -0.09 13.56 7.55
N LEU A 133 -0.15 12.23 7.42
CA LEU A 133 0.65 11.28 8.18
C LEU A 133 1.74 10.66 7.30
N ILE A 134 2.85 10.31 7.93
CA ILE A 134 4.01 9.65 7.30
C ILE A 134 4.58 8.57 8.21
N VAL A 135 5.21 7.59 7.63
CA VAL A 135 6.03 6.61 8.36
C VAL A 135 7.30 7.30 8.86
N GLU A 136 7.57 7.19 10.15
CA GLU A 136 8.77 7.76 10.77
C GLU A 136 10.02 6.94 10.42
N ASN A 137 10.95 7.54 9.69
CA ASN A 137 12.16 6.86 9.22
C ASN A 137 12.99 6.24 10.36
N LYS A 138 13.11 6.95 11.50
CA LYS A 138 13.93 6.51 12.64
C LYS A 138 13.44 5.23 13.29
N THR A 139 12.15 4.91 13.17
CA THR A 139 11.52 3.76 13.80
C THR A 139 11.29 2.60 12.83
N LEU A 140 11.68 2.75 11.55
CA LEU A 140 11.48 1.70 10.56
C LEU A 140 12.25 0.43 10.95
N PRO A 141 11.59 -0.72 11.16
CA PRO A 141 12.24 -1.91 11.63
C PRO A 141 13.12 -2.54 10.53
N LYS A 142 14.16 -3.27 10.93
CA LYS A 142 15.17 -3.85 10.01
C LYS A 142 14.60 -4.82 8.97
N MET A 143 13.41 -5.37 9.20
CA MET A 143 12.73 -6.28 8.26
C MET A 143 12.04 -5.56 7.10
N LEU A 144 11.78 -4.25 7.22
CA LEU A 144 11.31 -3.39 6.16
C LEU A 144 12.49 -2.64 5.53
N GLU A 145 12.38 -2.36 4.25
CA GLU A 145 13.31 -1.50 3.52
C GLU A 145 12.55 -0.42 2.75
N ILE A 146 13.16 0.75 2.67
CA ILE A 146 12.64 1.89 1.92
C ILE A 146 12.96 1.65 0.44
N THR A 147 11.94 1.71 -0.40
CA THR A 147 12.08 1.50 -1.84
C THR A 147 11.75 2.73 -2.68
N ALA A 148 11.17 3.78 -2.08
CA ALA A 148 11.04 5.10 -2.72
C ALA A 148 10.96 6.21 -1.69
N ILE A 149 11.44 7.40 -2.09
CA ILE A 149 11.42 8.63 -1.29
C ILE A 149 11.13 9.85 -2.16
N THR A 150 10.69 10.94 -1.52
CA THR A 150 10.71 12.29 -2.11
C THR A 150 12.05 12.98 -1.88
N ASP A 151 12.27 14.14 -2.54
CA ASP A 151 13.47 14.95 -2.35
C ASP A 151 13.65 15.43 -0.89
N ASP A 152 12.53 15.71 -0.19
CA ASP A 152 12.49 16.05 1.24
C ASP A 152 12.55 14.82 2.18
N LYS A 153 12.96 13.67 1.65
CA LYS A 153 13.21 12.41 2.38
C LYS A 153 12.01 11.77 3.07
N VAL A 154 10.80 12.11 2.63
CA VAL A 154 9.61 11.39 3.08
C VAL A 154 9.56 10.02 2.42
N ILE A 155 9.30 8.98 3.22
CA ILE A 155 9.17 7.60 2.73
C ILE A 155 7.92 7.49 1.85
N MET A 156 8.13 7.11 0.59
CA MET A 156 7.06 6.96 -0.40
C MET A 156 6.76 5.51 -0.75
N ALA A 157 7.68 4.59 -0.48
CA ALA A 157 7.41 3.16 -0.57
C ALA A 157 8.30 2.37 0.37
N ILE A 158 7.74 1.28 0.87
CA ILE A 158 8.42 0.25 1.67
C ILE A 158 8.12 -1.13 1.11
N GLN A 159 9.02 -2.06 1.36
CA GLN A 159 8.76 -3.48 1.15
C GLN A 159 9.35 -4.31 2.29
N HIS A 160 8.74 -5.46 2.55
CA HIS A 160 9.33 -6.43 3.47
C HIS A 160 10.44 -7.22 2.75
N LYS A 161 11.60 -7.38 3.40
CA LYS A 161 12.80 -8.00 2.77
C LYS A 161 12.63 -9.45 2.36
N LYS A 162 11.72 -10.19 3.00
CA LYS A 162 11.53 -11.64 2.78
C LYS A 162 10.12 -12.01 2.34
N LEU A 163 9.10 -11.24 2.76
CA LEU A 163 7.69 -11.53 2.48
C LEU A 163 7.22 -10.69 1.29
N PRO A 164 6.23 -11.13 0.53
CA PRO A 164 5.68 -10.38 -0.60
C PRO A 164 4.72 -9.27 -0.13
N ILE A 165 5.21 -8.38 0.73
CA ILE A 165 4.45 -7.28 1.33
C ILE A 165 5.06 -5.95 0.92
N PHE A 166 4.25 -5.09 0.31
CA PHE A 166 4.65 -3.83 -0.29
C PHE A 166 3.70 -2.71 0.14
N GLY A 167 4.24 -1.52 0.33
CA GLY A 167 3.44 -0.34 0.65
C GLY A 167 3.89 0.86 -0.16
N VAL A 168 2.92 1.65 -0.68
CA VAL A 168 3.16 2.92 -1.35
C VAL A 168 2.36 4.02 -0.67
N GLN A 169 3.02 5.16 -0.34
CA GLN A 169 2.36 6.29 0.32
C GLN A 169 1.58 7.15 -0.67
N PHE A 170 1.98 7.15 -1.94
CA PHE A 170 1.30 7.84 -3.04
C PHE A 170 0.13 7.02 -3.59
N HIS A 171 -0.66 7.63 -4.45
CA HIS A 171 -1.88 7.06 -5.03
C HIS A 171 -1.64 6.59 -6.47
N PRO A 172 -1.36 5.29 -6.71
CA PRO A 172 -1.17 4.75 -8.06
C PRO A 172 -2.43 4.80 -8.92
N GLU A 173 -3.62 4.88 -8.29
CA GLU A 173 -4.92 4.97 -8.95
C GLU A 173 -5.30 6.38 -9.39
N SER A 174 -4.49 7.38 -9.04
CA SER A 174 -4.72 8.76 -9.48
C SER A 174 -4.27 8.94 -10.93
N ILE A 175 -5.10 9.60 -11.74
CA ILE A 175 -4.79 9.92 -13.14
C ILE A 175 -3.52 10.79 -13.28
N ALA A 176 -3.17 11.55 -12.25
CA ALA A 176 -1.96 12.39 -12.24
C ALA A 176 -0.72 11.64 -11.69
N THR A 177 -0.82 10.35 -11.46
CA THR A 177 0.32 9.49 -11.12
C THR A 177 0.84 8.81 -12.37
N ASP A 178 2.13 9.05 -12.69
CA ASP A 178 2.80 8.37 -13.78
C ASP A 178 2.91 6.86 -13.48
N PHE A 179 2.72 6.03 -14.49
CA PHE A 179 2.93 4.57 -14.42
C PHE A 179 2.08 3.81 -13.38
N GLY A 180 0.92 4.34 -12.95
CA GLY A 180 0.07 3.68 -11.97
C GLY A 180 -0.30 2.24 -12.36
N HIS A 181 -0.83 2.03 -13.57
CA HIS A 181 -1.14 0.69 -14.09
C HIS A 181 0.09 -0.23 -14.16
N GLN A 182 1.27 0.30 -14.54
CA GLN A 182 2.49 -0.49 -14.59
C GLN A 182 2.90 -0.98 -13.20
N LEU A 183 2.78 -0.12 -12.17
CA LEU A 183 3.05 -0.49 -10.78
C LEU A 183 2.11 -1.62 -10.31
N LEU A 184 0.80 -1.50 -10.58
CA LEU A 184 -0.17 -2.52 -10.22
C LEU A 184 0.05 -3.83 -10.98
N LYS A 185 0.42 -3.79 -12.28
CA LYS A 185 0.86 -4.97 -13.05
C LYS A 185 2.09 -5.63 -12.44
N ASN A 186 3.07 -4.82 -12.03
CA ASN A 186 4.26 -5.34 -11.36
C ASN A 186 3.90 -6.07 -10.07
N PHE A 187 3.01 -5.48 -9.24
CA PHE A 187 2.52 -6.13 -8.02
C PHE A 187 1.88 -7.49 -8.33
N LEU A 188 1.03 -7.59 -9.34
CA LEU A 188 0.38 -8.84 -9.73
C LEU A 188 1.36 -9.91 -10.27
N SER A 189 2.56 -9.51 -10.64
CA SER A 189 3.62 -10.44 -11.08
C SER A 189 4.45 -11.03 -9.94
N LEU A 190 4.19 -10.61 -8.67
CA LEU A 190 4.95 -11.01 -7.50
C LEU A 190 4.33 -12.23 -6.78
N LYS A 191 4.07 -13.29 -7.50
CA LYS A 191 3.65 -14.58 -6.93
C LYS A 191 4.83 -15.37 -6.38
#